data_aaf3c5b4c95de91f5fc4717aadf1579e
#
_entry.id   aaf3c5b4c95de91f5fc4717aadf1579e
#
_cell.length_a   1.000
_cell.length_b   1.000
_cell.length_c   1.000
_cell.angle_alpha   90.00
_cell.angle_beta   90.00
_cell.angle_gamma   90.00
#
_symmetry.space_group_name_H-M   'P 1'
#
loop_
_entity.id
_entity.type
_entity.pdbx_description
1 polymer ?
#
loop_
_entity_poly.entity_id
_entity_poly.type
_entity_poly.pdbx_seq_one_letter_code
_entity_poly.pdbx_strand_id
1 'polypeptide(L)'
;MLVKTYCAAVNGMEVTTVTVEVSITRGVMFHLTGLADVAVKESHDRIAAALLNNGYSFPVADITANLAPADLRKEGSSFDLPLAIAILGATEKIKSEHLGEYMLVGELSLDGTLQPIKGALPIAIKARAEKFKGLIVPKVNEHEAAVVDTLEVYGMENIGEVISFLNDACTKTPCEVDTRKEFYESQYTSDLDFADVRGQENVKRALEVAAAGSHNVIMIGPPGSGKSMMAKRLPSILPPLALSESLETTQIHSIAGKLRKNTGLITQRPFRSPHHTISEIALVGGGTNPMPGEITLAHNGVLFCDELPEFSKHTLEVLRQPLEDRAITISRAKYTVTYPCSFMFVASMNPCPCGYYGDITHHCVCTPGQIQRYLSKISGPLLDRIDIQCEISPLPFKDLSKAEQGESSANIRERVLRARHIQTERFKNYPNIHCNAQMSERMIHEFVEPDEQSLEILRKAMENLKLSARAYNRILKVARTIADLEASPKVQVHHIAEAIGYRSLDRGDWGER
;
A
#
# COMPACT_ATOMS: atom_id res chain seq x y z
N MET A 1 17.17 -16.51 39.69
CA MET A 1 15.73 -16.18 39.54
C MET A 1 15.41 -16.23 38.03
N LEU A 2 14.26 -16.73 37.64
CA LEU A 2 13.80 -16.71 36.24
C LEU A 2 12.75 -15.60 36.09
N VAL A 3 12.99 -14.69 35.15
CA VAL A 3 12.05 -13.59 34.81
C VAL A 3 11.64 -13.69 33.35
N LYS A 4 10.39 -13.36 33.08
CA LYS A 4 9.81 -13.33 31.73
C LYS A 4 9.32 -11.93 31.38
N THR A 5 9.64 -11.48 30.19
CA THR A 5 9.04 -10.32 29.54
C THR A 5 8.51 -10.72 28.16
N TYR A 6 7.68 -9.90 27.58
CA TYR A 6 7.05 -10.20 26.28
C TYR A 6 7.39 -9.13 25.26
N CYS A 7 7.70 -9.58 24.06
CA CYS A 7 8.01 -8.75 22.90
C CYS A 7 7.28 -9.33 21.68
N ALA A 8 7.50 -8.76 20.51
CA ALA A 8 6.96 -9.26 19.26
C ALA A 8 8.01 -9.28 18.14
N ALA A 9 7.92 -10.30 17.30
CA ALA A 9 8.66 -10.39 16.04
C ALA A 9 7.68 -10.19 14.88
N VAL A 10 8.02 -9.30 13.95
CA VAL A 10 7.23 -8.99 12.75
C VAL A 10 7.85 -9.73 11.57
N ASN A 11 7.05 -10.58 10.90
CA ASN A 11 7.46 -11.32 9.72
C ASN A 11 6.40 -11.12 8.60
N GLY A 12 6.68 -10.23 7.67
CA GLY A 12 5.67 -9.78 6.72
C GLY A 12 4.48 -9.12 7.43
N MET A 13 3.27 -9.58 7.14
CA MET A 13 2.04 -9.10 7.81
C MET A 13 1.76 -9.81 9.14
N GLU A 14 2.47 -10.88 9.44
CA GLU A 14 2.27 -11.69 10.64
C GLU A 14 3.13 -11.17 11.79
N VAL A 15 2.55 -11.15 12.98
CA VAL A 15 3.24 -10.80 14.23
C VAL A 15 3.15 -11.98 15.18
N THR A 16 4.30 -12.42 15.66
CA THR A 16 4.41 -13.51 16.63
C THR A 16 4.94 -12.96 17.95
N THR A 17 4.26 -13.28 19.04
CA THR A 17 4.72 -12.93 20.39
C THR A 17 5.98 -13.71 20.74
N VAL A 18 6.97 -13.01 21.22
CA VAL A 18 8.25 -13.57 21.69
C VAL A 18 8.33 -13.42 23.19
N THR A 19 8.47 -14.55 23.88
CA THR A 19 8.76 -14.58 25.31
C THR A 19 10.26 -14.46 25.51
N VAL A 20 10.68 -13.44 26.23
CA VAL A 20 12.07 -13.22 26.62
C VAL A 20 12.24 -13.76 28.03
N GLU A 21 12.96 -14.84 28.18
CA GLU A 21 13.22 -15.50 29.46
C GLU A 21 14.67 -15.23 29.87
N VAL A 22 14.89 -14.68 31.07
CA VAL A 22 16.22 -14.42 31.58
C VAL A 22 16.40 -15.15 32.91
N SER A 23 17.47 -15.95 33.01
CA SER A 23 17.90 -16.64 34.22
C SER A 23 19.31 -16.21 34.56
N ILE A 24 19.53 -15.90 35.86
CA ILE A 24 20.82 -15.45 36.38
C ILE A 24 21.35 -16.48 37.39
N THR A 25 22.61 -16.88 37.17
CA THR A 25 23.37 -17.80 38.04
C THR A 25 24.77 -17.23 38.33
N ARG A 26 25.55 -17.91 39.17
CA ARG A 26 26.93 -17.49 39.51
C ARG A 26 27.85 -17.67 38.29
N GLY A 27 28.57 -16.64 37.89
CA GLY A 27 29.51 -16.64 36.79
C GLY A 27 29.74 -15.26 36.18
N VAL A 28 30.20 -15.20 34.90
CA VAL A 28 30.51 -13.94 34.19
C VAL A 28 30.11 -13.97 32.71
N MET A 29 29.38 -14.99 32.29
CA MET A 29 29.08 -15.22 30.87
C MET A 29 27.68 -14.73 30.49
N PHE A 30 27.52 -14.23 29.26
CA PHE A 30 26.24 -13.92 28.66
C PHE A 30 25.94 -14.89 27.54
N HIS A 31 24.86 -15.66 27.69
CA HIS A 31 24.39 -16.65 26.71
C HIS A 31 23.05 -16.22 26.16
N LEU A 32 22.94 -16.07 24.84
CA LEU A 32 21.69 -15.75 24.15
C LEU A 32 21.29 -16.90 23.22
N THR A 33 20.09 -17.43 23.42
CA THR A 33 19.50 -18.55 22.66
C THR A 33 18.19 -18.15 21.98
N GLY A 34 17.69 -18.95 21.03
CA GLY A 34 16.40 -18.70 20.36
C GLY A 34 16.51 -18.11 18.95
N LEU A 35 17.49 -18.57 18.13
CA LEU A 35 17.70 -18.14 16.74
C LEU A 35 17.85 -16.61 16.58
N ALA A 36 18.57 -15.98 17.50
CA ALA A 36 18.91 -14.56 17.41
C ALA A 36 19.85 -14.27 16.22
N ASP A 37 19.58 -13.21 15.47
CA ASP A 37 20.49 -12.71 14.42
C ASP A 37 21.71 -11.96 15.02
N VAL A 38 22.56 -11.39 14.16
CA VAL A 38 23.75 -10.64 14.61
C VAL A 38 23.34 -9.42 15.41
N ALA A 39 22.32 -8.66 14.97
CA ALA A 39 21.88 -7.44 15.65
C ALA A 39 21.33 -7.72 17.06
N VAL A 40 20.61 -8.84 17.22
CA VAL A 40 20.13 -9.28 18.55
C VAL A 40 21.29 -9.77 19.42
N LYS A 41 22.31 -10.40 18.84
CA LYS A 41 23.52 -10.83 19.60
C LYS A 41 24.35 -9.65 20.11
N GLU A 42 24.40 -8.56 19.34
CA GLU A 42 25.07 -7.32 19.74
C GLU A 42 24.29 -6.52 20.80
N SER A 43 23.07 -6.94 21.17
CA SER A 43 22.26 -6.27 22.19
C SER A 43 22.96 -6.20 23.55
N HIS A 44 23.82 -7.17 23.89
CA HIS A 44 24.59 -7.17 25.13
C HIS A 44 25.34 -5.86 25.36
N ASP A 45 26.10 -5.41 24.37
CA ASP A 45 26.93 -4.21 24.49
C ASP A 45 26.09 -2.93 24.55
N ARG A 46 25.00 -2.87 23.75
CA ARG A 46 24.05 -1.75 23.80
C ARG A 46 23.33 -1.67 25.14
N ILE A 47 22.83 -2.80 25.66
CA ILE A 47 22.14 -2.87 26.95
C ILE A 47 23.09 -2.49 28.08
N ALA A 48 24.32 -3.04 28.10
CA ALA A 48 25.30 -2.76 29.14
C ALA A 48 25.63 -1.25 29.22
N ALA A 49 25.88 -0.62 28.08
CA ALA A 49 26.14 0.82 27.99
C ALA A 49 24.92 1.65 28.40
N ALA A 50 23.73 1.32 27.89
CA ALA A 50 22.49 2.02 28.20
C ALA A 50 22.16 1.97 29.70
N LEU A 51 22.31 0.81 30.34
CA LEU A 51 22.09 0.65 31.78
C LEU A 51 23.10 1.48 32.58
N LEU A 52 24.38 1.41 32.22
CA LEU A 52 25.43 2.16 32.94
C LEU A 52 25.17 3.68 32.88
N ASN A 53 24.83 4.20 31.72
CA ASN A 53 24.55 5.63 31.52
C ASN A 53 23.27 6.10 32.26
N ASN A 54 22.39 5.16 32.62
CA ASN A 54 21.17 5.46 33.42
C ASN A 54 21.30 5.07 34.92
N GLY A 55 22.53 4.87 35.40
CA GLY A 55 22.81 4.63 36.83
C GLY A 55 22.61 3.17 37.27
N TYR A 56 22.46 2.24 36.37
CA TYR A 56 22.37 0.80 36.63
C TYR A 56 23.61 0.07 36.16
N SER A 57 24.23 -0.77 37.01
CA SER A 57 25.33 -1.62 36.59
C SER A 57 24.79 -2.88 35.91
N PHE A 58 25.42 -3.27 34.79
CA PHE A 58 25.20 -4.59 34.21
C PHE A 58 25.69 -5.67 35.23
N PRO A 59 24.89 -6.73 35.50
CA PRO A 59 25.24 -7.69 36.54
C PRO A 59 26.45 -8.53 36.16
N VAL A 60 27.39 -8.72 37.09
CA VAL A 60 28.51 -9.66 36.96
C VAL A 60 28.03 -11.04 37.37
N ALA A 61 27.44 -11.76 36.42
CA ALA A 61 26.82 -13.06 36.66
C ALA A 61 26.74 -13.86 35.34
N ASP A 62 26.50 -15.17 35.42
CA ASP A 62 26.10 -15.94 34.24
C ASP A 62 24.63 -15.64 33.92
N ILE A 63 24.43 -15.01 32.78
CA ILE A 63 23.09 -14.63 32.29
C ILE A 63 22.76 -15.53 31.11
N THR A 64 21.69 -16.30 31.23
CA THR A 64 21.14 -17.06 30.11
C THR A 64 19.82 -16.38 29.70
N ALA A 65 19.80 -15.79 28.52
CA ALA A 65 18.63 -15.22 27.88
C ALA A 65 18.13 -16.16 26.76
N ASN A 66 16.84 -16.46 26.78
CA ASN A 66 16.18 -17.28 25.77
C ASN A 66 15.03 -16.51 25.12
N LEU A 67 14.99 -16.51 23.79
CA LEU A 67 13.92 -15.90 23.00
C LEU A 67 13.04 -16.99 22.41
N ALA A 68 11.91 -17.28 23.06
CA ALA A 68 10.95 -18.30 22.62
C ALA A 68 9.85 -17.71 21.72
N PRO A 69 9.36 -18.44 20.70
CA PRO A 69 9.70 -19.80 20.30
C PRO A 69 11.03 -19.92 19.54
N ALA A 70 11.69 -21.07 19.63
CA ALA A 70 13.05 -21.26 19.06
C ALA A 70 13.06 -21.50 17.53
N ASP A 71 11.92 -21.81 16.93
CA ASP A 71 11.75 -22.04 15.48
C ASP A 71 11.62 -20.73 14.67
N LEU A 72 11.29 -19.63 15.34
CA LEU A 72 11.19 -18.31 14.74
C LEU A 72 12.53 -17.56 14.89
N ARG A 73 13.05 -17.05 13.77
CA ARG A 73 14.23 -16.17 13.78
C ARG A 73 13.86 -14.78 14.28
N LYS A 74 14.62 -14.26 15.24
CA LYS A 74 14.50 -12.92 15.79
C LYS A 74 15.50 -12.02 15.11
N GLU A 75 15.00 -10.99 14.45
CA GLU A 75 15.82 -10.05 13.67
C GLU A 75 15.63 -8.62 14.16
N GLY A 76 16.70 -7.85 14.12
CA GLY A 76 16.72 -6.45 14.48
C GLY A 76 16.89 -6.19 15.98
N SER A 77 16.92 -4.91 16.33
CA SER A 77 17.30 -4.39 17.65
C SER A 77 16.09 -4.11 18.58
N SER A 78 14.86 -4.40 18.14
CA SER A 78 13.65 -4.14 18.95
C SER A 78 13.53 -4.98 20.22
N PHE A 79 14.41 -5.98 20.39
CA PHE A 79 14.49 -6.85 21.55
C PHE A 79 15.36 -6.29 22.67
N ASP A 80 16.07 -5.16 22.46
CA ASP A 80 16.96 -4.58 23.45
C ASP A 80 16.23 -4.19 24.73
N LEU A 81 15.10 -3.49 24.60
CA LEU A 81 14.30 -3.05 25.75
C LEU A 81 13.77 -4.23 26.59
N PRO A 82 13.06 -5.23 26.02
CA PRO A 82 12.55 -6.35 26.82
C PRO A 82 13.68 -7.18 27.45
N LEU A 83 14.83 -7.35 26.78
CA LEU A 83 16.01 -8.00 27.36
C LEU A 83 16.57 -7.22 28.55
N ALA A 84 16.72 -5.89 28.42
CA ALA A 84 17.22 -5.04 29.50
C ALA A 84 16.32 -5.08 30.73
N ILE A 85 15.00 -5.00 30.51
CA ILE A 85 14.00 -5.06 31.59
C ILE A 85 13.98 -6.45 32.24
N ALA A 86 14.10 -7.54 31.48
CA ALA A 86 14.19 -8.88 32.04
C ALA A 86 15.46 -9.10 32.89
N ILE A 87 16.60 -8.54 32.47
CA ILE A 87 17.86 -8.57 33.23
C ILE A 87 17.71 -7.79 34.55
N LEU A 88 17.13 -6.59 34.51
CA LEU A 88 16.89 -5.79 35.69
C LEU A 88 15.90 -6.45 36.66
N GLY A 89 14.85 -7.09 36.13
CA GLY A 89 13.90 -7.88 36.93
C GLY A 89 14.58 -9.09 37.59
N ALA A 90 15.45 -9.81 36.86
CA ALA A 90 16.17 -10.95 37.40
C ALA A 90 17.21 -10.59 38.47
N THR A 91 17.64 -9.31 38.53
CA THR A 91 18.49 -8.74 39.57
C THR A 91 17.71 -7.99 40.66
N GLU A 92 16.39 -8.11 40.69
CA GLU A 92 15.48 -7.47 41.65
C GLU A 92 15.58 -5.92 41.71
N LYS A 93 16.06 -5.31 40.62
CA LYS A 93 16.12 -3.85 40.44
C LYS A 93 14.81 -3.26 39.93
N ILE A 94 13.94 -4.11 39.38
CA ILE A 94 12.58 -3.79 38.93
C ILE A 94 11.64 -4.80 39.57
N LYS A 95 10.44 -4.33 39.96
CA LYS A 95 9.35 -5.21 40.41
C LYS A 95 8.92 -6.12 39.27
N SER A 96 9.01 -7.43 39.47
CA SER A 96 8.70 -8.42 38.42
C SER A 96 7.22 -8.80 38.30
N GLU A 97 6.38 -8.36 39.29
CA GLU A 97 4.98 -8.78 39.41
C GLU A 97 4.12 -8.38 38.22
N HIS A 98 4.34 -7.18 37.65
CA HIS A 98 3.55 -6.64 36.53
C HIS A 98 4.20 -6.77 35.16
N LEU A 99 5.40 -7.36 35.06
CA LEU A 99 6.11 -7.47 33.76
C LEU A 99 5.33 -8.30 32.73
N GLY A 100 4.50 -9.24 33.19
CA GLY A 100 3.66 -10.08 32.34
C GLY A 100 2.41 -9.38 31.77
N GLU A 101 2.06 -8.20 32.30
CA GLU A 101 0.90 -7.43 31.84
C GLU A 101 1.20 -6.60 30.59
N TYR A 102 2.47 -6.31 30.34
CA TYR A 102 2.92 -5.41 29.27
C TYR A 102 3.73 -6.13 28.21
N MET A 103 3.46 -5.80 26.95
CA MET A 103 4.39 -6.11 25.87
C MET A 103 5.37 -4.94 25.70
N LEU A 104 6.67 -5.23 25.55
CA LEU A 104 7.73 -4.23 25.48
C LEU A 104 8.44 -4.34 24.14
N VAL A 105 8.59 -3.24 23.42
CA VAL A 105 9.36 -3.19 22.18
C VAL A 105 10.15 -1.89 22.08
N GLY A 106 11.43 -1.99 21.76
CA GLY A 106 12.27 -0.81 21.57
C GLY A 106 13.73 -1.17 21.38
N GLU A 107 14.41 -0.44 20.52
CA GLU A 107 15.86 -0.46 20.35
C GLU A 107 16.48 0.55 21.31
N LEU A 108 17.58 0.19 21.95
CA LEU A 108 18.31 1.05 22.86
C LEU A 108 19.53 1.67 22.18
N SER A 109 19.65 2.99 22.26
CA SER A 109 20.92 3.68 22.06
C SER A 109 21.83 3.51 23.29
N LEU A 110 23.13 3.77 23.13
CA LEU A 110 24.10 3.63 24.21
C LEU A 110 23.82 4.55 25.42
N ASP A 111 23.14 5.68 25.21
CA ASP A 111 22.68 6.60 26.26
C ASP A 111 21.37 6.18 26.94
N GLY A 112 20.74 5.09 26.45
CA GLY A 112 19.47 4.58 26.95
C GLY A 112 18.24 5.19 26.28
N THR A 113 18.39 6.04 25.27
CA THR A 113 17.27 6.57 24.47
C THR A 113 16.62 5.45 23.63
N LEU A 114 15.29 5.44 23.55
CA LEU A 114 14.53 4.50 22.74
C LEU A 114 14.42 4.99 21.30
N GLN A 115 14.92 4.19 20.37
CA GLN A 115 14.89 4.47 18.94
C GLN A 115 13.60 3.98 18.28
N PRO A 116 13.12 4.65 17.20
CA PRO A 116 11.92 4.25 16.47
C PRO A 116 11.98 2.81 15.98
N ILE A 117 10.87 2.09 16.09
CA ILE A 117 10.70 0.73 15.57
C ILE A 117 9.80 0.70 14.34
N LYS A 118 9.87 -0.39 13.57
CA LYS A 118 8.96 -0.69 12.47
C LYS A 118 7.87 -1.65 12.95
N GLY A 119 6.65 -1.49 12.42
CA GLY A 119 5.58 -2.41 12.71
C GLY A 119 4.91 -2.20 14.08
N ALA A 120 4.90 -0.98 14.63
CA ALA A 120 4.27 -0.71 15.92
C ALA A 120 2.76 -0.98 15.90
N LEU A 121 2.05 -0.62 14.82
CA LEU A 121 0.62 -0.90 14.68
C LEU A 121 0.29 -2.41 14.66
N PRO A 122 0.89 -3.26 13.80
CA PRO A 122 0.64 -4.69 13.84
C PRO A 122 1.03 -5.34 15.18
N ILE A 123 2.08 -4.84 15.86
CA ILE A 123 2.44 -5.27 17.21
C ILE A 123 1.32 -4.92 18.21
N ALA A 124 0.78 -3.71 18.16
CA ALA A 124 -0.33 -3.29 19.03
C ALA A 124 -1.59 -4.14 18.79
N ILE A 125 -1.91 -4.44 17.53
CA ILE A 125 -3.03 -5.34 17.18
C ILE A 125 -2.83 -6.73 17.81
N LYS A 126 -1.60 -7.26 17.75
CA LYS A 126 -1.24 -8.56 18.35
C LYS A 126 -1.34 -8.52 19.88
N ALA A 127 -0.79 -7.48 20.51
CA ALA A 127 -0.85 -7.29 21.96
C ALA A 127 -2.30 -7.27 22.47
N ARG A 128 -3.19 -6.55 21.78
CA ARG A 128 -4.62 -6.54 22.09
C ARG A 128 -5.26 -7.91 21.94
N ALA A 129 -4.97 -8.62 20.84
CA ALA A 129 -5.53 -9.95 20.56
C ALA A 129 -5.14 -10.97 21.64
N GLU A 130 -3.95 -10.86 22.21
CA GLU A 130 -3.45 -11.70 23.31
C GLU A 130 -3.81 -11.17 24.70
N LYS A 131 -4.59 -10.08 24.77
CA LYS A 131 -5.13 -9.50 26.01
C LYS A 131 -4.06 -8.96 26.96
N PHE A 132 -2.96 -8.45 26.44
CA PHE A 132 -2.05 -7.64 27.25
C PHE A 132 -2.78 -6.39 27.74
N LYS A 133 -2.47 -5.95 28.97
CA LYS A 133 -3.00 -4.72 29.52
C LYS A 133 -2.50 -3.50 28.75
N GLY A 134 -1.20 -3.51 28.41
CA GLY A 134 -0.60 -2.41 27.68
C GLY A 134 0.60 -2.78 26.83
N LEU A 135 1.01 -1.81 26.02
CA LEU A 135 2.15 -1.88 25.12
C LEU A 135 3.08 -0.70 25.42
N ILE A 136 4.35 -0.99 25.70
CA ILE A 136 5.40 0.01 25.91
C ILE A 136 6.23 0.09 24.62
N VAL A 137 6.27 1.29 24.02
CA VAL A 137 6.93 1.57 22.73
C VAL A 137 7.77 2.85 22.81
N PRO A 138 8.71 3.07 21.87
CA PRO A 138 9.34 4.39 21.74
C PRO A 138 8.32 5.51 21.53
N LYS A 139 8.57 6.68 22.11
CA LYS A 139 7.67 7.85 22.04
C LYS A 139 7.23 8.20 20.61
N VAL A 140 8.10 8.03 19.62
CA VAL A 140 7.82 8.31 18.22
C VAL A 140 6.74 7.38 17.64
N ASN A 141 6.60 6.15 18.19
CA ASN A 141 5.65 5.14 17.72
C ASN A 141 4.34 5.12 18.53
N GLU A 142 4.21 5.93 19.58
CA GLU A 142 3.04 5.85 20.47
C GLU A 142 1.73 6.12 19.73
N HIS A 143 1.70 7.16 18.89
CA HIS A 143 0.50 7.57 18.17
C HIS A 143 0.04 6.49 17.15
N GLU A 144 1.00 5.87 16.47
CA GLU A 144 0.76 4.75 15.56
C GLU A 144 0.16 3.54 16.30
N ALA A 145 0.70 3.18 17.45
CA ALA A 145 0.25 2.05 18.25
C ALA A 145 -1.10 2.32 18.95
N ALA A 146 -1.34 3.57 19.39
CA ALA A 146 -2.55 3.99 20.10
C ALA A 146 -3.82 4.03 19.22
N VAL A 147 -3.70 3.82 17.90
CA VAL A 147 -4.85 3.58 17.00
C VAL A 147 -5.69 2.39 17.44
N VAL A 148 -5.09 1.44 18.16
CA VAL A 148 -5.73 0.19 18.58
C VAL A 148 -6.55 0.43 19.85
N ASP A 149 -7.86 0.49 19.70
CA ASP A 149 -8.80 0.65 20.83
C ASP A 149 -8.62 -0.46 21.88
N THR A 150 -8.85 -0.13 23.16
CA THR A 150 -8.83 -1.06 24.29
C THR A 150 -7.44 -1.59 24.72
N LEU A 151 -6.36 -1.06 24.17
CA LEU A 151 -4.98 -1.34 24.57
C LEU A 151 -4.37 -0.05 25.14
N GLU A 152 -3.83 -0.09 26.35
CA GLU A 152 -3.10 1.03 26.93
C GLU A 152 -1.72 1.15 26.26
N VAL A 153 -1.44 2.25 25.57
CA VAL A 153 -0.15 2.47 24.88
C VAL A 153 0.65 3.53 25.61
N TYR A 154 1.88 3.17 25.97
CA TYR A 154 2.80 4.04 26.69
C TYR A 154 4.02 4.35 25.83
N GLY A 155 4.11 5.57 25.33
CA GLY A 155 5.28 6.06 24.60
C GLY A 155 6.36 6.52 25.56
N MET A 156 7.56 5.93 25.49
CA MET A 156 8.70 6.22 26.36
C MET A 156 9.87 6.80 25.56
N GLU A 157 10.58 7.76 26.12
CA GLU A 157 11.74 8.38 25.47
C GLU A 157 13.03 7.61 25.77
N ASN A 158 13.15 7.05 26.96
CA ASN A 158 14.36 6.37 27.41
C ASN A 158 14.05 5.23 28.39
N ILE A 159 15.05 4.37 28.63
CA ILE A 159 14.92 3.22 29.53
C ILE A 159 14.65 3.63 30.98
N GLY A 160 15.14 4.79 31.44
CA GLY A 160 14.89 5.30 32.79
C GLY A 160 13.41 5.58 33.07
N GLU A 161 12.67 6.11 32.04
CA GLU A 161 11.22 6.26 32.14
C GLU A 161 10.51 4.92 32.29
N VAL A 162 10.93 3.92 31.50
CA VAL A 162 10.35 2.57 31.55
C VAL A 162 10.55 1.95 32.92
N ILE A 163 11.77 2.05 33.47
CA ILE A 163 12.10 1.54 34.82
C ILE A 163 11.26 2.24 35.89
N SER A 164 11.15 3.56 35.81
CA SER A 164 10.36 4.36 36.76
C SER A 164 8.88 4.00 36.73
N PHE A 165 8.33 3.79 35.52
CA PHE A 165 6.95 3.38 35.32
C PHE A 165 6.69 1.98 35.91
N LEU A 166 7.53 0.99 35.59
CA LEU A 166 7.38 -0.39 36.08
C LEU A 166 7.58 -0.55 37.58
N ASN A 167 8.28 0.39 38.23
CA ASN A 167 8.46 0.44 39.67
C ASN A 167 7.38 1.25 40.39
N ASP A 168 6.34 1.73 39.70
CA ASP A 168 5.31 2.63 40.23
C ASP A 168 5.88 3.96 40.80
N ALA A 169 7.08 4.33 40.37
CA ALA A 169 7.73 5.57 40.80
C ALA A 169 7.23 6.80 40.01
N CYS A 170 6.60 6.60 38.86
CA CYS A 170 5.91 7.65 38.11
C CYS A 170 4.57 7.14 37.58
N THR A 171 3.59 8.03 37.52
CA THR A 171 2.31 7.79 36.85
C THR A 171 2.41 8.34 35.43
N LYS A 172 2.25 7.48 34.43
CA LYS A 172 2.17 7.89 33.02
C LYS A 172 0.79 7.57 32.49
N THR A 173 0.14 8.55 31.86
CA THR A 173 -1.15 8.33 31.21
C THR A 173 -0.92 7.65 29.86
N PRO A 174 -1.73 6.65 29.49
CA PRO A 174 -1.66 6.06 28.17
C PRO A 174 -1.97 7.11 27.10
N CYS A 175 -1.40 6.92 25.92
CA CYS A 175 -1.69 7.76 24.77
C CYS A 175 -3.12 7.47 24.27
N GLU A 176 -3.97 8.47 24.28
CA GLU A 176 -5.34 8.38 23.78
C GLU A 176 -5.42 9.01 22.39
N VAL A 177 -5.94 8.25 21.43
CA VAL A 177 -6.18 8.69 20.06
C VAL A 177 -7.64 8.43 19.70
N ASP A 178 -8.37 9.49 19.36
CA ASP A 178 -9.70 9.33 18.78
C ASP A 178 -9.57 8.94 17.29
N THR A 179 -9.32 7.65 17.09
CA THR A 179 -9.09 7.05 15.76
C THR A 179 -10.22 7.35 14.78
N ARG A 180 -11.47 7.37 15.25
CA ARG A 180 -12.63 7.65 14.37
C ARG A 180 -12.66 9.10 13.96
N LYS A 181 -12.46 10.01 14.89
CA LYS A 181 -12.45 11.45 14.62
C LYS A 181 -11.32 11.81 13.63
N GLU A 182 -10.09 11.40 13.91
CA GLU A 182 -8.95 11.64 13.03
C GLU A 182 -9.17 11.04 11.63
N PHE A 183 -9.76 9.85 11.55
CA PHE A 183 -10.05 9.18 10.30
C PHE A 183 -11.04 9.98 9.45
N TYR A 184 -12.17 10.42 10.01
CA TYR A 184 -13.20 11.11 9.23
C TYR A 184 -12.83 12.56 8.90
N GLU A 185 -12.10 13.27 9.76
CA GLU A 185 -11.70 14.67 9.50
C GLU A 185 -10.65 14.80 8.39
N SER A 186 -9.78 13.80 8.22
CA SER A 186 -8.65 13.87 7.28
C SER A 186 -8.88 13.19 5.91
N GLN A 187 -10.04 12.58 5.66
CA GLN A 187 -10.33 11.83 4.44
C GLN A 187 -10.27 12.68 3.14
N TYR A 188 -10.59 13.95 3.21
CA TYR A 188 -10.82 14.80 2.03
C TYR A 188 -9.82 15.94 1.86
N THR A 189 -8.74 15.95 2.61
CA THR A 189 -7.68 16.96 2.50
C THR A 189 -6.76 16.65 1.32
N SER A 190 -7.03 17.21 0.16
CA SER A 190 -6.14 17.13 -1.02
C SER A 190 -5.83 18.52 -1.52
N ASP A 191 -4.55 18.83 -1.70
CA ASP A 191 -4.09 20.09 -2.30
C ASP A 191 -4.25 20.10 -3.83
N LEU A 192 -4.59 18.95 -4.46
CA LEU A 192 -4.75 18.79 -5.90
C LEU A 192 -6.21 18.65 -6.27
N ASP A 193 -6.67 19.47 -7.21
CA ASP A 193 -8.05 19.47 -7.70
C ASP A 193 -8.11 19.34 -9.23
N PHE A 194 -9.11 18.61 -9.75
CA PHE A 194 -9.39 18.53 -11.19
C PHE A 194 -9.86 19.86 -11.77
N ALA A 195 -10.32 20.80 -10.96
CA ALA A 195 -10.63 22.16 -11.38
C ALA A 195 -9.43 22.89 -12.01
N ASP A 196 -8.21 22.53 -11.62
CA ASP A 196 -6.99 23.08 -12.22
C ASP A 196 -6.72 22.56 -13.63
N VAL A 197 -7.38 21.47 -14.03
CA VAL A 197 -7.23 20.85 -15.36
C VAL A 197 -8.19 21.50 -16.32
N ARG A 198 -7.67 22.33 -17.22
CA ARG A 198 -8.47 22.98 -18.25
C ARG A 198 -8.69 22.07 -19.44
N GLY A 199 -9.91 21.99 -19.96
CA GLY A 199 -10.27 21.10 -21.07
C GLY A 199 -10.06 19.63 -20.76
N GLN A 200 -9.74 18.83 -21.80
CA GLN A 200 -9.48 17.38 -21.67
C GLN A 200 -10.68 16.56 -21.13
N GLU A 201 -11.90 16.96 -21.48
CA GLU A 201 -13.13 16.38 -20.92
C GLU A 201 -13.23 14.86 -21.15
N ASN A 202 -12.76 14.37 -22.33
CA ASN A 202 -12.73 12.94 -22.63
C ASN A 202 -11.81 12.18 -21.67
N VAL A 203 -10.68 12.77 -21.29
CA VAL A 203 -9.72 12.14 -20.36
C VAL A 203 -10.25 12.19 -18.93
N LYS A 204 -10.86 13.31 -18.52
CA LYS A 204 -11.55 13.43 -17.23
C LYS A 204 -12.65 12.38 -17.11
N ARG A 205 -13.46 12.19 -18.16
CA ARG A 205 -14.50 11.16 -18.22
C ARG A 205 -13.91 9.76 -18.10
N ALA A 206 -12.84 9.45 -18.84
CA ALA A 206 -12.14 8.16 -18.73
C ALA A 206 -11.61 7.90 -17.32
N LEU A 207 -11.05 8.92 -16.65
CA LEU A 207 -10.56 8.82 -15.27
C LEU A 207 -11.70 8.72 -14.25
N GLU A 208 -12.84 9.38 -14.48
CA GLU A 208 -14.05 9.22 -13.68
C GLU A 208 -14.59 7.78 -13.76
N VAL A 209 -14.70 7.21 -14.97
CA VAL A 209 -15.11 5.80 -15.17
C VAL A 209 -14.11 4.86 -14.49
N ALA A 210 -12.82 5.13 -14.65
CA ALA A 210 -11.77 4.35 -14.02
C ALA A 210 -11.87 4.40 -12.48
N ALA A 211 -12.07 5.57 -11.88
CA ALA A 211 -12.25 5.75 -10.44
C ALA A 211 -13.50 5.03 -9.92
N ALA A 212 -14.62 5.13 -10.65
CA ALA A 212 -15.87 4.50 -10.29
C ALA A 212 -15.80 2.97 -10.27
N GLY A 213 -15.09 2.35 -11.24
CA GLY A 213 -14.98 0.90 -11.36
C GLY A 213 -13.68 0.30 -10.81
N SER A 214 -12.71 1.10 -10.37
CA SER A 214 -11.31 0.71 -10.11
C SER A 214 -10.64 0.07 -11.32
N HIS A 215 -10.87 0.62 -12.51
CA HIS A 215 -10.31 0.13 -13.75
C HIS A 215 -8.86 0.59 -13.93
N ASN A 216 -8.03 -0.29 -14.47
CA ASN A 216 -6.66 0.05 -14.86
C ASN A 216 -6.67 0.93 -16.11
N VAL A 217 -5.81 1.96 -16.14
CA VAL A 217 -5.81 2.99 -17.20
C VAL A 217 -4.42 3.17 -17.78
N ILE A 218 -4.36 3.35 -19.12
CA ILE A 218 -3.18 3.90 -19.77
C ILE A 218 -3.55 5.18 -20.53
N MET A 219 -2.78 6.22 -20.30
CA MET A 219 -2.89 7.51 -20.98
C MET A 219 -1.83 7.65 -22.05
N ILE A 220 -2.23 7.93 -23.31
CA ILE A 220 -1.35 8.01 -24.44
C ILE A 220 -1.43 9.41 -25.03
N GLY A 221 -0.30 10.08 -25.19
CA GLY A 221 -0.30 11.43 -25.77
C GLY A 221 1.09 12.03 -25.85
N PRO A 222 1.26 13.15 -26.55
CA PRO A 222 2.56 13.79 -26.73
C PRO A 222 3.14 14.30 -25.42
N PRO A 223 4.46 14.61 -25.39
CA PRO A 223 5.08 15.28 -24.25
C PRO A 223 4.35 16.59 -23.92
N GLY A 224 4.20 16.89 -22.62
CA GLY A 224 3.55 18.14 -22.17
C GLY A 224 2.01 18.13 -22.23
N SER A 225 1.35 17.03 -22.64
CA SER A 225 -0.13 16.93 -22.69
C SER A 225 -0.84 16.81 -21.34
N GLY A 226 -0.10 16.83 -20.22
CA GLY A 226 -0.67 16.82 -18.86
C GLY A 226 -0.95 15.44 -18.25
N LYS A 227 -0.46 14.34 -18.85
CA LYS A 227 -0.66 12.95 -18.37
C LYS A 227 -0.35 12.77 -16.87
N SER A 228 0.86 13.12 -16.48
CA SER A 228 1.33 12.97 -15.08
C SER A 228 0.59 13.92 -14.12
N MET A 229 0.16 15.10 -14.61
CA MET A 229 -0.65 16.04 -13.85
C MET A 229 -2.04 15.46 -13.51
N MET A 230 -2.69 14.84 -14.48
CA MET A 230 -3.99 14.19 -14.30
C MET A 230 -3.89 12.94 -13.42
N ALA A 231 -2.85 12.11 -13.61
CA ALA A 231 -2.61 10.94 -12.78
C ALA A 231 -2.47 11.30 -11.29
N LYS A 232 -1.72 12.36 -10.97
CA LYS A 232 -1.52 12.85 -9.58
C LYS A 232 -2.81 13.35 -8.92
N ARG A 233 -3.80 13.77 -9.71
CA ARG A 233 -5.11 14.22 -9.22
C ARG A 233 -6.11 13.10 -9.03
N LEU A 234 -5.86 11.92 -9.58
CA LEU A 234 -6.77 10.76 -9.49
C LEU A 234 -7.17 10.41 -8.05
N PRO A 235 -6.28 10.43 -7.04
CA PRO A 235 -6.68 10.17 -5.65
C PRO A 235 -7.78 11.11 -5.14
N SER A 236 -7.88 12.34 -5.65
CA SER A 236 -8.90 13.32 -5.20
C SER A 236 -10.32 12.97 -5.62
N ILE A 237 -10.49 12.10 -6.62
CA ILE A 237 -11.80 11.64 -7.10
C ILE A 237 -12.10 10.19 -6.71
N LEU A 238 -11.14 9.45 -6.15
CA LEU A 238 -11.37 8.11 -5.66
C LEU A 238 -12.28 8.12 -4.42
N PRO A 239 -13.06 7.05 -4.19
CA PRO A 239 -13.77 6.87 -2.93
C PRO A 239 -12.80 6.91 -1.75
N PRO A 240 -13.18 7.49 -0.60
CA PRO A 240 -12.34 7.45 0.59
C PRO A 240 -12.05 6.01 1.01
N LEU A 241 -10.99 5.81 1.79
CA LEU A 241 -10.71 4.50 2.39
C LEU A 241 -11.83 4.14 3.37
N ALA A 242 -12.22 2.87 3.42
CA ALA A 242 -12.94 2.34 4.57
C ALA A 242 -11.96 2.21 5.76
N LEU A 243 -12.46 2.17 6.99
CA LEU A 243 -11.59 2.05 8.17
C LEU A 243 -10.73 0.76 8.12
N SER A 244 -11.30 -0.36 7.63
CA SER A 244 -10.57 -1.61 7.43
C SER A 244 -9.46 -1.48 6.37
N GLU A 245 -9.73 -0.81 5.24
CA GLU A 245 -8.73 -0.53 4.22
C GLU A 245 -7.61 0.38 4.76
N SER A 246 -7.98 1.39 5.57
CA SER A 246 -7.04 2.29 6.22
C SER A 246 -6.11 1.56 7.18
N LEU A 247 -6.65 0.69 8.03
CA LEU A 247 -5.88 -0.14 8.96
C LEU A 247 -4.90 -1.05 8.22
N GLU A 248 -5.36 -1.78 7.21
CA GLU A 248 -4.51 -2.68 6.41
C GLU A 248 -3.40 -1.92 5.69
N THR A 249 -3.74 -0.79 5.06
CA THR A 249 -2.76 0.09 4.40
C THR A 249 -1.74 0.63 5.39
N THR A 250 -2.19 1.05 6.58
CA THR A 250 -1.31 1.57 7.63
C THR A 250 -0.37 0.49 8.15
N GLN A 251 -0.85 -0.75 8.34
CA GLN A 251 0.02 -1.88 8.74
C GLN A 251 1.15 -2.12 7.72
N ILE A 252 0.84 -2.11 6.42
CA ILE A 252 1.84 -2.27 5.37
C ILE A 252 2.91 -1.17 5.45
N HIS A 253 2.48 0.08 5.58
CA HIS A 253 3.40 1.22 5.66
C HIS A 253 4.20 1.25 6.96
N SER A 254 3.61 0.79 8.07
CA SER A 254 4.26 0.60 9.37
C SER A 254 5.42 -0.39 9.25
N ILE A 255 5.15 -1.59 8.70
CA ILE A 255 6.15 -2.65 8.48
C ILE A 255 7.28 -2.15 7.56
N ALA A 256 6.93 -1.39 6.53
CA ALA A 256 7.91 -0.79 5.62
C ALA A 256 8.74 0.34 6.27
N GLY A 257 8.35 0.85 7.44
CA GLY A 257 8.93 2.05 8.04
C GLY A 257 8.71 3.31 7.21
N LYS A 258 7.56 3.42 6.54
CA LYS A 258 7.20 4.51 5.63
C LYS A 258 6.10 5.42 6.18
N LEU A 259 5.67 5.21 7.42
CA LEU A 259 4.76 6.14 8.09
C LEU A 259 5.48 7.46 8.42
N ARG A 260 4.76 8.56 8.26
CA ARG A 260 5.26 9.87 8.73
C ARG A 260 5.21 9.90 10.26
N LYS A 261 6.11 10.66 10.87
CA LYS A 261 6.09 10.89 12.32
C LYS A 261 4.71 11.43 12.76
N ASN A 262 4.22 10.95 13.86
CA ASN A 262 2.91 11.31 14.44
C ASN A 262 1.70 11.04 13.53
N THR A 263 1.78 10.05 12.64
CA THR A 263 0.63 9.60 11.86
C THR A 263 0.03 8.38 12.55
N GLY A 264 -1.22 8.44 12.95
CA GLY A 264 -1.97 7.31 13.47
C GLY A 264 -2.43 6.39 12.34
N LEU A 265 -3.30 6.89 11.45
CA LEU A 265 -3.83 6.16 10.30
C LEU A 265 -3.49 6.84 8.97
N ILE A 266 -3.31 6.04 7.93
CA ILE A 266 -3.35 6.52 6.56
C ILE A 266 -4.81 6.67 6.16
N THR A 267 -5.26 7.89 5.96
CA THR A 267 -6.67 8.23 5.66
C THR A 267 -6.91 8.50 4.18
N GLN A 268 -5.84 8.76 3.43
CA GLN A 268 -5.87 9.00 1.98
C GLN A 268 -5.33 7.78 1.23
N ARG A 269 -5.91 7.51 0.07
CA ARG A 269 -5.40 6.42 -0.80
C ARG A 269 -3.97 6.70 -1.23
N PRO A 270 -3.03 5.77 -1.02
CA PRO A 270 -1.64 5.94 -1.42
C PRO A 270 -1.51 6.20 -2.93
N PHE A 271 -0.63 7.12 -3.30
CA PHE A 271 -0.21 7.33 -4.68
C PHE A 271 1.29 7.04 -4.79
N ARG A 272 1.62 5.95 -5.47
CA ARG A 272 3.01 5.52 -5.66
C ARG A 272 3.41 5.72 -7.12
N SER A 273 4.52 6.40 -7.33
CA SER A 273 5.03 6.70 -8.67
C SER A 273 6.52 6.35 -8.76
N PRO A 274 6.84 5.07 -8.92
CA PRO A 274 8.23 4.64 -9.08
C PRO A 274 8.81 5.17 -10.39
N HIS A 275 10.08 5.55 -10.37
CA HIS A 275 10.81 5.93 -11.57
C HIS A 275 11.06 4.71 -12.46
N HIS A 276 11.12 4.87 -13.79
CA HIS A 276 11.29 3.75 -14.73
C HIS A 276 12.62 2.98 -14.54
N THR A 277 13.61 3.56 -13.87
CA THR A 277 14.88 2.89 -13.51
C THR A 277 14.81 2.03 -12.25
N ILE A 278 13.63 1.90 -11.64
CA ILE A 278 13.45 1.10 -10.42
C ILE A 278 13.90 -0.35 -10.62
N SER A 279 14.58 -0.93 -9.64
CA SER A 279 14.90 -2.35 -9.65
C SER A 279 13.65 -3.21 -9.36
N GLU A 280 13.64 -4.45 -9.85
CA GLU A 280 12.57 -5.41 -9.56
C GLU A 280 12.34 -5.58 -8.06
N ILE A 281 13.42 -5.71 -7.28
CA ILE A 281 13.35 -5.86 -5.81
C ILE A 281 12.70 -4.64 -5.16
N ALA A 282 12.98 -3.44 -5.62
CA ALA A 282 12.34 -2.23 -5.08
C ALA A 282 10.87 -2.14 -5.48
N LEU A 283 10.50 -2.65 -6.67
CA LEU A 283 9.13 -2.64 -7.14
C LEU A 283 8.27 -3.72 -6.45
N VAL A 284 8.73 -4.96 -6.44
CA VAL A 284 8.01 -6.14 -5.89
C VAL A 284 8.16 -6.24 -4.38
N GLY A 285 9.33 -5.91 -3.89
CA GLY A 285 9.76 -6.20 -2.54
C GLY A 285 10.78 -7.34 -2.50
N GLY A 286 11.40 -7.53 -1.37
CA GLY A 286 12.42 -8.55 -1.20
C GLY A 286 13.51 -8.13 -0.22
N GLY A 287 14.70 -8.66 -0.45
CA GLY A 287 15.85 -8.52 0.45
C GLY A 287 16.07 -9.81 1.25
N THR A 288 17.06 -9.80 2.15
CA THR A 288 17.32 -10.90 3.10
C THR A 288 16.13 -11.08 4.06
N ASN A 289 15.56 -9.98 4.50
CA ASN A 289 14.29 -9.90 5.19
C ASN A 289 13.27 -9.36 4.18
N PRO A 290 12.24 -10.13 3.77
CA PRO A 290 11.30 -9.73 2.73
C PRO A 290 10.50 -8.50 3.13
N MET A 291 10.91 -7.33 2.63
CA MET A 291 10.20 -6.05 2.84
C MET A 291 9.24 -5.76 1.69
N PRO A 292 8.11 -5.08 1.96
CA PRO A 292 7.16 -4.69 0.92
C PRO A 292 7.79 -3.70 -0.07
N GLY A 293 7.53 -3.90 -1.38
CA GLY A 293 7.94 -3.00 -2.46
C GLY A 293 6.89 -1.95 -2.81
N GLU A 294 7.13 -1.15 -3.86
CA GLU A 294 6.24 -0.08 -4.31
C GLU A 294 4.84 -0.59 -4.70
N ILE A 295 4.74 -1.81 -5.23
CA ILE A 295 3.45 -2.46 -5.55
C ILE A 295 2.62 -2.65 -4.28
N THR A 296 3.22 -3.19 -3.21
CA THR A 296 2.55 -3.39 -1.93
C THR A 296 2.24 -2.06 -1.24
N LEU A 297 3.15 -1.08 -1.33
CA LEU A 297 2.93 0.28 -0.80
C LEU A 297 1.82 1.05 -1.53
N ALA A 298 1.43 0.62 -2.74
CA ALA A 298 0.30 1.16 -3.47
C ALA A 298 -1.05 0.51 -3.08
N HIS A 299 -1.04 -0.45 -2.16
CA HIS A 299 -2.25 -1.16 -1.72
C HIS A 299 -3.37 -0.19 -1.32
N ASN A 300 -4.60 -0.49 -1.76
CA ASN A 300 -5.80 0.36 -1.62
C ASN A 300 -5.66 1.76 -2.24
N GLY A 301 -4.69 1.96 -3.14
CA GLY A 301 -4.38 3.23 -3.77
C GLY A 301 -4.09 3.12 -5.26
N VAL A 302 -3.14 3.91 -5.72
CA VAL A 302 -2.75 4.04 -7.13
C VAL A 302 -1.26 3.74 -7.30
N LEU A 303 -0.93 2.85 -8.24
CA LEU A 303 0.42 2.67 -8.75
C LEU A 303 0.50 3.36 -10.12
N PHE A 304 1.25 4.45 -10.21
CA PHE A 304 1.44 5.22 -11.43
C PHE A 304 2.81 4.95 -12.05
N CYS A 305 2.82 4.38 -13.25
CA CYS A 305 4.02 4.17 -14.06
C CYS A 305 4.06 5.18 -15.20
N ASP A 306 4.83 6.25 -15.01
CA ASP A 306 5.08 7.25 -16.06
C ASP A 306 6.07 6.70 -17.08
N GLU A 307 5.89 7.03 -18.37
CA GLU A 307 6.74 6.56 -19.45
C GLU A 307 6.86 5.01 -19.48
N LEU A 308 5.73 4.31 -19.45
CA LEU A 308 5.65 2.85 -19.31
C LEU A 308 6.63 2.07 -20.21
N PRO A 309 6.83 2.41 -21.52
CA PRO A 309 7.76 1.69 -22.38
C PRO A 309 9.25 1.88 -22.03
N GLU A 310 9.58 2.78 -21.10
CA GLU A 310 10.96 3.01 -20.65
C GLU A 310 11.36 2.11 -19.47
N PHE A 311 10.39 1.48 -18.81
CA PHE A 311 10.68 0.41 -17.84
C PHE A 311 11.32 -0.81 -18.52
N SER A 312 12.18 -1.52 -17.78
CA SER A 312 12.73 -2.77 -18.32
C SER A 312 11.60 -3.78 -18.58
N LYS A 313 11.73 -4.59 -19.63
CA LYS A 313 10.74 -5.62 -19.97
C LYS A 313 10.50 -6.57 -18.79
N HIS A 314 11.55 -6.91 -18.05
CA HIS A 314 11.46 -7.79 -16.88
C HIS A 314 10.65 -7.14 -15.76
N THR A 315 10.89 -5.85 -15.47
CA THR A 315 10.14 -5.07 -14.49
C THR A 315 8.64 -4.97 -14.85
N LEU A 316 8.30 -4.89 -16.14
CA LEU A 316 6.90 -4.87 -16.57
C LEU A 316 6.21 -6.25 -16.42
N GLU A 317 6.93 -7.33 -16.69
CA GLU A 317 6.36 -8.69 -16.59
C GLU A 317 6.00 -9.06 -15.14
N VAL A 318 6.74 -8.57 -14.12
CA VAL A 318 6.41 -8.86 -12.72
C VAL A 318 5.13 -8.18 -12.23
N LEU A 319 4.60 -7.16 -12.95
CA LEU A 319 3.31 -6.53 -12.64
C LEU A 319 2.12 -7.44 -12.97
N ARG A 320 2.29 -8.46 -13.83
CA ARG A 320 1.17 -9.27 -14.35
C ARG A 320 0.44 -10.04 -13.25
N GLN A 321 1.19 -10.69 -12.35
CA GLN A 321 0.62 -11.45 -11.26
C GLN A 321 -0.10 -10.56 -10.25
N PRO A 322 0.49 -9.48 -9.72
CA PRO A 322 -0.19 -8.57 -8.79
C PRO A 322 -1.49 -7.96 -9.34
N LEU A 323 -1.53 -7.65 -10.64
CA LEU A 323 -2.73 -7.12 -11.30
C LEU A 323 -3.88 -8.14 -11.39
N GLU A 324 -3.58 -9.42 -11.36
CA GLU A 324 -4.56 -10.51 -11.42
C GLU A 324 -4.93 -11.01 -10.02
N ASP A 325 -3.93 -11.41 -9.25
CA ASP A 325 -4.11 -12.08 -7.95
C ASP A 325 -4.33 -11.11 -6.79
N ARG A 326 -3.97 -9.81 -6.95
CA ARG A 326 -4.01 -8.78 -5.91
C ARG A 326 -3.24 -9.13 -4.66
N ALA A 327 -2.30 -10.01 -4.81
CA ALA A 327 -1.35 -10.44 -3.80
C ALA A 327 0.01 -10.65 -4.44
N ILE A 328 1.05 -10.46 -3.65
CA ILE A 328 2.43 -10.70 -4.06
C ILE A 328 3.08 -11.64 -3.06
N THR A 329 3.62 -12.74 -3.55
CA THR A 329 4.30 -13.71 -2.72
C THR A 329 5.81 -13.62 -2.97
N ILE A 330 6.54 -13.27 -1.92
CA ILE A 330 8.00 -13.19 -1.94
C ILE A 330 8.55 -14.45 -1.26
N SER A 331 9.09 -15.37 -2.08
CA SER A 331 9.73 -16.59 -1.58
C SER A 331 11.24 -16.42 -1.55
N ARG A 332 11.84 -16.76 -0.42
CA ARG A 332 13.29 -16.85 -0.18
C ARG A 332 13.59 -18.18 0.52
N ALA A 333 14.84 -18.59 0.52
CA ALA A 333 15.25 -19.89 1.08
C ALA A 333 14.75 -20.15 2.52
N LYS A 334 14.49 -19.09 3.30
CA LYS A 334 14.08 -19.18 4.71
C LYS A 334 12.67 -18.69 4.99
N TYR A 335 12.06 -17.91 4.08
CA TYR A 335 10.79 -17.25 4.30
C TYR A 335 9.95 -17.22 3.03
N THR A 336 8.67 -17.43 3.20
CA THR A 336 7.66 -17.09 2.19
C THR A 336 6.65 -16.14 2.84
N VAL A 337 6.57 -14.93 2.29
CA VAL A 337 5.68 -13.88 2.80
C VAL A 337 4.76 -13.45 1.67
N THR A 338 3.47 -13.37 1.96
CA THR A 338 2.46 -12.86 1.03
C THR A 338 1.98 -11.50 1.52
N TYR A 339 2.04 -10.50 0.65
CA TYR A 339 1.51 -9.16 0.89
C TYR A 339 0.28 -8.91 0.02
N PRO A 340 -0.77 -8.27 0.54
CA PRO A 340 -1.87 -7.79 -0.27
C PRO A 340 -1.40 -6.63 -1.16
N CYS A 341 -1.90 -6.55 -2.38
CA CYS A 341 -1.55 -5.49 -3.32
C CYS A 341 -2.72 -5.15 -4.26
N SER A 342 -3.89 -4.87 -3.68
CA SER A 342 -5.05 -4.38 -4.42
C SER A 342 -4.85 -2.89 -4.72
N PHE A 343 -4.44 -2.55 -5.93
CA PHE A 343 -4.20 -1.19 -6.37
C PHE A 343 -4.85 -0.93 -7.73
N MET A 344 -5.09 0.32 -8.04
CA MET A 344 -5.44 0.78 -9.37
C MET A 344 -4.15 1.07 -10.15
N PHE A 345 -3.95 0.37 -11.25
CA PHE A 345 -2.79 0.59 -12.13
C PHE A 345 -3.09 1.73 -13.10
N VAL A 346 -2.24 2.75 -13.06
CA VAL A 346 -2.30 3.89 -13.97
C VAL A 346 -0.97 4.01 -14.67
N ALA A 347 -0.99 4.10 -15.98
CA ALA A 347 0.22 4.25 -16.77
C ALA A 347 0.12 5.45 -17.70
N SER A 348 1.26 5.99 -18.09
CA SER A 348 1.35 6.95 -19.17
C SER A 348 2.39 6.52 -20.21
N MET A 349 2.18 6.90 -21.45
CA MET A 349 3.18 6.71 -22.49
C MET A 349 3.05 7.77 -23.59
N ASN A 350 4.12 7.93 -24.36
CA ASN A 350 4.07 8.66 -25.62
C ASN A 350 3.56 7.74 -26.75
N PRO A 351 2.98 8.27 -27.83
CA PRO A 351 2.46 7.44 -28.93
C PRO A 351 3.56 6.79 -29.77
N CYS A 352 4.79 7.31 -29.70
CA CYS A 352 5.96 6.80 -30.41
C CYS A 352 7.25 7.30 -29.74
N PRO A 353 8.47 6.87 -30.15
CA PRO A 353 9.73 7.33 -29.57
C PRO A 353 9.95 8.83 -29.64
N CYS A 354 9.55 9.53 -30.70
CA CYS A 354 9.66 10.99 -30.78
C CYS A 354 8.51 11.72 -30.05
N GLY A 355 7.42 11.01 -29.72
CA GLY A 355 6.28 11.56 -28.98
C GLY A 355 5.18 12.21 -29.83
N TYR A 356 5.32 12.29 -31.15
CA TYR A 356 4.44 13.10 -31.99
C TYR A 356 3.63 12.30 -33.03
N TYR A 357 3.54 10.98 -32.92
CA TYR A 357 2.72 10.20 -33.82
C TYR A 357 1.22 10.53 -33.62
N GLY A 358 0.55 10.91 -34.70
CA GLY A 358 -0.84 11.38 -34.67
C GLY A 358 -1.03 12.83 -34.21
N ASP A 359 0.04 13.57 -33.92
CA ASP A 359 -0.03 14.99 -33.57
C ASP A 359 -0.30 15.84 -34.83
N ILE A 360 -1.25 16.79 -34.71
CA ILE A 360 -1.65 17.69 -35.80
C ILE A 360 -0.64 18.84 -35.96
N THR A 361 0.06 19.21 -34.89
CA THR A 361 0.93 20.38 -34.84
C THR A 361 2.40 20.05 -35.08
N HIS A 362 2.83 18.83 -34.79
CA HIS A 362 4.21 18.38 -34.92
C HIS A 362 4.31 17.14 -35.80
N HIS A 363 5.22 17.16 -36.75
CA HIS A 363 5.44 16.01 -37.62
C HIS A 363 6.21 14.88 -36.94
N CYS A 364 5.66 13.67 -36.97
CA CYS A 364 6.35 12.49 -36.46
C CYS A 364 7.46 12.07 -37.43
N VAL A 365 8.67 11.88 -36.89
CA VAL A 365 9.85 11.46 -37.66
C VAL A 365 10.14 9.97 -37.53
N CYS A 366 9.32 9.21 -36.80
CA CYS A 366 9.51 7.78 -36.56
C CYS A 366 9.04 6.96 -37.76
N THR A 367 9.82 5.95 -38.12
CA THR A 367 9.37 4.93 -39.10
C THR A 367 8.34 3.98 -38.45
N PRO A 368 7.45 3.35 -39.24
CA PRO A 368 6.50 2.36 -38.70
C PRO A 368 7.18 1.26 -37.88
N GLY A 369 8.33 0.75 -38.33
CA GLY A 369 9.09 -0.25 -37.59
C GLY A 369 9.66 0.24 -36.24
N GLN A 370 9.96 1.54 -36.08
CA GLN A 370 10.36 2.12 -34.82
C GLN A 370 9.17 2.23 -33.87
N ILE A 371 8.01 2.62 -34.36
CA ILE A 371 6.76 2.69 -33.60
C ILE A 371 6.38 1.31 -33.09
N GLN A 372 6.35 0.30 -33.94
CA GLN A 372 6.04 -1.09 -33.59
C GLN A 372 7.01 -1.64 -32.54
N ARG A 373 8.32 -1.38 -32.70
CA ARG A 373 9.34 -1.79 -31.71
C ARG A 373 9.16 -1.10 -30.36
N TYR A 374 8.73 0.15 -30.35
CA TYR A 374 8.45 0.90 -29.14
C TYR A 374 7.23 0.33 -28.39
N LEU A 375 6.15 0.07 -29.11
CA LEU A 375 4.94 -0.53 -28.55
C LEU A 375 5.17 -1.97 -28.05
N SER A 376 5.98 -2.76 -28.76
CA SER A 376 6.30 -4.14 -28.37
C SER A 376 7.12 -4.28 -27.09
N LYS A 377 7.60 -3.18 -26.50
CA LYS A 377 8.18 -3.18 -25.15
C LYS A 377 7.13 -3.53 -24.10
N ILE A 378 5.85 -3.17 -24.34
CA ILE A 378 4.72 -3.56 -23.49
C ILE A 378 4.16 -4.86 -24.05
N SER A 379 4.17 -5.92 -23.25
CA SER A 379 3.64 -7.21 -23.70
C SER A 379 2.12 -7.19 -23.86
N GLY A 380 1.60 -7.94 -24.84
CA GLY A 380 0.16 -8.13 -25.03
C GLY A 380 -0.56 -8.55 -23.75
N PRO A 381 -0.05 -9.55 -22.99
CA PRO A 381 -0.63 -9.95 -21.71
C PRO A 381 -0.69 -8.84 -20.64
N LEU A 382 0.20 -7.85 -20.64
CA LEU A 382 0.11 -6.69 -19.75
C LEU A 382 -0.95 -5.69 -20.25
N LEU A 383 -0.98 -5.41 -21.57
CA LEU A 383 -2.04 -4.58 -22.18
C LEU A 383 -3.44 -5.17 -21.96
N ASP A 384 -3.56 -6.48 -22.02
CA ASP A 384 -4.81 -7.19 -21.71
C ASP A 384 -5.32 -6.93 -20.29
N ARG A 385 -4.49 -6.47 -19.37
CA ARG A 385 -4.87 -6.15 -17.99
C ARG A 385 -5.20 -4.67 -17.76
N ILE A 386 -5.08 -3.87 -18.82
CA ILE A 386 -5.49 -2.45 -18.80
C ILE A 386 -6.88 -2.36 -19.42
N ASP A 387 -7.83 -1.85 -18.64
CA ASP A 387 -9.24 -1.79 -19.03
C ASP A 387 -9.54 -0.60 -19.92
N ILE A 388 -8.94 0.55 -19.62
CA ILE A 388 -9.18 1.84 -20.28
C ILE A 388 -7.89 2.34 -20.92
N GLN A 389 -7.95 2.60 -22.22
CA GLN A 389 -6.87 3.18 -23.01
C GLN A 389 -7.37 4.55 -23.52
N CYS A 390 -6.73 5.62 -23.06
CA CYS A 390 -7.18 6.98 -23.29
C CYS A 390 -6.14 7.77 -24.08
N GLU A 391 -6.54 8.29 -25.25
CA GLU A 391 -5.70 9.18 -26.05
C GLU A 391 -5.88 10.64 -25.60
N ILE A 392 -4.76 11.32 -25.39
CA ILE A 392 -4.71 12.72 -24.97
C ILE A 392 -4.15 13.55 -26.10
N SER A 393 -4.98 14.44 -26.64
CA SER A 393 -4.56 15.41 -27.65
C SER A 393 -4.02 16.69 -26.98
N PRO A 394 -3.01 17.35 -27.56
CA PRO A 394 -2.56 18.65 -27.06
C PRO A 394 -3.69 19.67 -27.20
N LEU A 395 -3.86 20.51 -26.19
CA LEU A 395 -4.83 21.61 -26.25
C LEU A 395 -4.25 22.79 -27.04
N PRO A 396 -4.97 23.34 -28.02
CA PRO A 396 -4.59 24.57 -28.69
C PRO A 396 -4.46 25.73 -27.69
N PHE A 397 -3.47 26.61 -27.91
CA PHE A 397 -3.24 27.77 -27.04
C PHE A 397 -4.51 28.64 -26.83
N LYS A 398 -5.34 28.77 -27.88
CA LYS A 398 -6.60 29.51 -27.81
C LYS A 398 -7.58 28.93 -26.80
N ASP A 399 -7.59 27.59 -26.67
CA ASP A 399 -8.48 26.89 -25.75
C ASP A 399 -7.91 26.94 -24.32
N LEU A 400 -6.59 26.90 -24.15
CA LEU A 400 -5.94 27.09 -22.85
C LEU A 400 -6.19 28.50 -22.27
N SER A 401 -6.18 29.53 -23.13
CA SER A 401 -6.34 30.93 -22.71
C SER A 401 -7.80 31.33 -22.42
N LYS A 402 -8.76 30.64 -23.01
CA LYS A 402 -10.21 30.88 -22.86
C LYS A 402 -10.93 29.84 -22.01
N ALA A 403 -10.27 28.73 -21.66
CA ALA A 403 -10.89 27.66 -20.91
C ALA A 403 -11.32 28.17 -19.54
N GLU A 404 -12.58 28.01 -19.24
CA GLU A 404 -13.15 28.16 -17.90
C GLU A 404 -12.44 27.19 -16.94
N GLN A 405 -12.56 27.45 -15.65
CA GLN A 405 -12.08 26.54 -14.61
C GLN A 405 -12.72 25.16 -14.81
N GLY A 406 -11.94 24.11 -14.72
CA GLY A 406 -12.44 22.74 -14.87
C GLY A 406 -13.44 22.36 -13.78
N GLU A 407 -14.12 21.24 -13.96
CA GLU A 407 -15.01 20.69 -12.95
C GLU A 407 -14.21 20.28 -11.70
N SER A 408 -14.74 20.58 -10.51
CA SER A 408 -14.07 20.27 -9.24
C SER A 408 -14.00 18.78 -8.97
N SER A 409 -12.92 18.33 -8.32
CA SER A 409 -12.80 16.96 -7.84
C SER A 409 -13.95 16.54 -6.94
N ALA A 410 -14.55 17.47 -6.19
CA ALA A 410 -15.69 17.19 -5.32
C ALA A 410 -16.92 16.71 -6.11
N ASN A 411 -17.25 17.40 -7.23
CA ASN A 411 -18.40 17.03 -8.07
C ASN A 411 -18.17 15.66 -8.75
N ILE A 412 -16.98 15.43 -9.30
CA ILE A 412 -16.64 14.15 -9.92
C ILE A 412 -16.71 13.03 -8.88
N ARG A 413 -16.13 13.25 -7.71
CA ARG A 413 -16.15 12.28 -6.61
C ARG A 413 -17.57 11.92 -6.15
N GLU A 414 -18.50 12.89 -6.12
CA GLU A 414 -19.89 12.61 -5.77
C GLU A 414 -20.53 11.59 -6.73
N ARG A 415 -20.32 11.75 -8.04
CA ARG A 415 -20.79 10.77 -9.04
C ARG A 415 -20.12 9.41 -8.87
N VAL A 416 -18.83 9.40 -8.63
CA VAL A 416 -18.05 8.18 -8.34
C VAL A 416 -18.60 7.47 -7.10
N LEU A 417 -18.89 8.20 -6.03
CA LEU A 417 -19.45 7.63 -4.79
C LEU A 417 -20.85 7.03 -5.02
N ARG A 418 -21.71 7.68 -5.80
CA ARG A 418 -23.03 7.12 -6.15
C ARG A 418 -22.90 5.79 -6.90
N ALA A 419 -22.02 5.73 -7.90
CA ALA A 419 -21.74 4.50 -8.65
C ALA A 419 -21.18 3.39 -7.75
N ARG A 420 -20.26 3.74 -6.83
CA ARG A 420 -19.70 2.80 -5.86
C ARG A 420 -20.73 2.26 -4.88
N HIS A 421 -21.67 3.08 -4.44
CA HIS A 421 -22.76 2.62 -3.59
C HIS A 421 -23.60 1.54 -4.29
N ILE A 422 -23.93 1.72 -5.57
CA ILE A 422 -24.63 0.71 -6.38
C ILE A 422 -23.82 -0.60 -6.45
N GLN A 423 -22.50 -0.50 -6.64
CA GLN A 423 -21.62 -1.68 -6.67
C GLN A 423 -21.55 -2.37 -5.30
N THR A 424 -21.47 -1.62 -4.22
CA THR A 424 -21.45 -2.18 -2.86
C THR A 424 -22.72 -3.00 -2.57
N GLU A 425 -23.89 -2.47 -2.94
CA GLU A 425 -25.14 -3.22 -2.79
C GLU A 425 -25.18 -4.45 -3.71
N ARG A 426 -24.71 -4.34 -4.96
CA ARG A 426 -24.61 -5.45 -5.91
C ARG A 426 -23.74 -6.60 -5.39
N PHE A 427 -22.61 -6.27 -4.76
CA PHE A 427 -21.61 -7.24 -4.33
C PHE A 427 -21.70 -7.61 -2.85
N LYS A 428 -22.79 -7.25 -2.16
CA LYS A 428 -22.98 -7.50 -0.73
C LYS A 428 -22.78 -8.95 -0.31
N ASN A 429 -23.11 -9.90 -1.18
CA ASN A 429 -22.95 -11.33 -0.95
C ASN A 429 -21.59 -11.88 -1.41
N TYR A 430 -20.67 -11.03 -1.87
CA TYR A 430 -19.36 -11.39 -2.41
C TYR A 430 -18.25 -10.67 -1.63
N PRO A 431 -17.79 -11.21 -0.48
CA PRO A 431 -16.95 -10.48 0.48
C PRO A 431 -15.62 -9.95 -0.08
N ASN A 432 -15.12 -10.56 -1.16
CA ASN A 432 -13.83 -10.19 -1.78
C ASN A 432 -13.98 -9.33 -3.04
N ILE A 433 -15.21 -8.89 -3.37
CA ILE A 433 -15.50 -8.09 -4.57
C ILE A 433 -16.09 -6.76 -4.15
N HIS A 434 -15.41 -5.68 -4.48
CA HIS A 434 -15.77 -4.32 -4.06
C HIS A 434 -16.07 -3.37 -5.22
N CYS A 435 -15.78 -3.77 -6.46
CA CYS A 435 -15.94 -2.95 -7.65
C CYS A 435 -16.07 -3.78 -8.92
N ASN A 436 -16.57 -3.15 -9.99
CA ASN A 436 -16.83 -3.84 -11.26
C ASN A 436 -15.57 -4.42 -11.92
N ALA A 437 -14.40 -3.78 -11.78
CA ALA A 437 -13.16 -4.34 -12.32
C ALA A 437 -12.82 -5.72 -11.72
N GLN A 438 -13.35 -6.03 -10.54
CA GLN A 438 -13.10 -7.28 -9.82
C GLN A 438 -14.04 -8.42 -10.21
N MET A 439 -15.09 -8.18 -10.99
CA MET A 439 -16.03 -9.23 -11.40
C MET A 439 -15.31 -10.38 -12.10
N SER A 440 -15.66 -11.61 -11.74
CA SER A 440 -15.31 -12.80 -12.49
C SER A 440 -16.14 -12.93 -13.77
N GLU A 441 -15.79 -13.83 -14.68
CA GLU A 441 -16.59 -14.09 -15.89
C GLU A 441 -18.03 -14.50 -15.55
N ARG A 442 -18.21 -15.33 -14.54
CA ARG A 442 -19.55 -15.72 -14.08
C ARG A 442 -20.36 -14.49 -13.62
N MET A 443 -19.74 -13.57 -12.90
CA MET A 443 -20.41 -12.35 -12.42
C MET A 443 -20.71 -11.38 -13.56
N ILE A 444 -19.89 -11.35 -14.61
CA ILE A 444 -20.19 -10.56 -15.81
C ILE A 444 -21.50 -11.07 -16.44
N HIS A 445 -21.65 -12.37 -16.60
CA HIS A 445 -22.90 -12.95 -17.11
C HIS A 445 -24.11 -12.72 -16.21
N GLU A 446 -23.90 -12.61 -14.89
CA GLU A 446 -24.96 -12.39 -13.91
C GLU A 446 -25.40 -10.91 -13.84
N PHE A 447 -24.46 -9.96 -13.90
CA PHE A 447 -24.71 -8.54 -13.63
C PHE A 447 -24.64 -7.63 -14.85
N VAL A 448 -24.17 -8.14 -15.99
CA VAL A 448 -24.07 -7.39 -17.22
C VAL A 448 -24.91 -8.10 -18.29
N GLU A 449 -26.15 -7.68 -18.40
CA GLU A 449 -27.10 -8.18 -19.42
C GLU A 449 -27.23 -7.13 -20.54
N PRO A 450 -26.41 -7.17 -21.60
CA PRO A 450 -26.57 -6.30 -22.75
C PRO A 450 -27.80 -6.75 -23.57
N ASP A 451 -28.55 -5.79 -24.11
CA ASP A 451 -29.63 -6.06 -25.03
C ASP A 451 -29.11 -6.54 -26.39
N GLU A 452 -30.01 -7.03 -27.28
CA GLU A 452 -29.63 -7.53 -28.60
C GLU A 452 -28.88 -6.48 -29.44
N GLN A 453 -29.27 -5.21 -29.35
CA GLN A 453 -28.62 -4.12 -30.09
C GLN A 453 -27.21 -3.88 -29.58
N SER A 454 -27.01 -3.90 -28.28
CA SER A 454 -25.69 -3.81 -27.62
C SER A 454 -24.77 -4.96 -28.01
N LEU A 455 -25.32 -6.19 -28.05
CA LEU A 455 -24.57 -7.37 -28.49
C LEU A 455 -24.14 -7.29 -29.96
N GLU A 456 -25.02 -6.77 -30.83
CA GLU A 456 -24.69 -6.62 -32.26
C GLU A 456 -23.59 -5.57 -32.50
N ILE A 457 -23.60 -4.45 -31.74
CA ILE A 457 -22.51 -3.45 -31.79
C ILE A 457 -21.22 -4.05 -31.28
N LEU A 458 -21.26 -4.78 -30.17
CA LEU A 458 -20.10 -5.42 -29.59
C LEU A 458 -19.52 -6.48 -30.54
N ARG A 459 -20.37 -7.31 -31.20
CA ARG A 459 -19.96 -8.28 -32.20
C ARG A 459 -19.24 -7.60 -33.37
N LYS A 460 -19.81 -6.53 -33.93
CA LYS A 460 -19.18 -5.76 -35.01
C LYS A 460 -17.83 -5.17 -34.60
N ALA A 461 -17.73 -4.65 -33.34
CA ALA A 461 -16.48 -4.13 -32.84
C ALA A 461 -15.42 -5.24 -32.69
N MET A 462 -15.82 -6.42 -32.17
CA MET A 462 -14.93 -7.58 -32.04
C MET A 462 -14.36 -8.01 -33.38
N GLU A 463 -15.19 -8.09 -34.43
CA GLU A 463 -14.81 -8.48 -35.78
C GLU A 463 -13.91 -7.42 -36.43
N ASN A 464 -14.33 -6.14 -36.41
CA ASN A 464 -13.64 -5.05 -37.10
C ASN A 464 -12.29 -4.69 -36.45
N LEU A 465 -12.22 -4.72 -35.11
CA LEU A 465 -11.03 -4.36 -34.34
C LEU A 465 -10.20 -5.60 -33.97
N LYS A 466 -10.61 -6.80 -34.34
CA LYS A 466 -9.95 -8.09 -34.05
C LYS A 466 -9.67 -8.26 -32.54
N LEU A 467 -10.63 -7.88 -31.71
CA LEU A 467 -10.48 -7.90 -30.25
C LEU A 467 -10.47 -9.33 -29.69
N SER A 468 -9.70 -9.55 -28.63
CA SER A 468 -9.64 -10.84 -27.92
C SER A 468 -10.87 -11.07 -27.05
N ALA A 469 -11.12 -12.33 -26.64
CA ALA A 469 -12.16 -12.66 -25.66
C ALA A 469 -11.95 -11.94 -24.32
N ARG A 470 -10.70 -11.66 -23.94
CA ARG A 470 -10.39 -10.87 -22.75
C ARG A 470 -10.84 -9.41 -22.90
N ALA A 471 -10.63 -8.82 -24.07
CA ALA A 471 -11.12 -7.48 -24.39
C ALA A 471 -12.66 -7.40 -24.29
N TYR A 472 -13.38 -8.44 -24.73
CA TYR A 472 -14.82 -8.57 -24.56
C TYR A 472 -15.25 -8.41 -23.09
N ASN A 473 -14.68 -9.21 -22.20
CA ASN A 473 -15.00 -9.16 -20.78
C ASN A 473 -14.66 -7.78 -20.15
N ARG A 474 -13.59 -7.13 -20.60
CA ARG A 474 -13.19 -5.79 -20.15
C ARG A 474 -14.18 -4.72 -20.59
N ILE A 475 -14.60 -4.74 -21.86
CA ILE A 475 -15.62 -3.82 -22.37
C ILE A 475 -16.90 -3.94 -21.56
N LEU A 476 -17.34 -5.15 -21.23
CA LEU A 476 -18.54 -5.36 -20.42
C LEU A 476 -18.42 -4.81 -19.01
N LYS A 477 -17.27 -5.01 -18.33
CA LYS A 477 -17.01 -4.44 -17.01
C LYS A 477 -17.04 -2.91 -17.03
N VAL A 478 -16.40 -2.30 -18.01
CA VAL A 478 -16.36 -0.84 -18.19
C VAL A 478 -17.76 -0.32 -18.51
N ALA A 479 -18.50 -0.95 -19.42
CA ALA A 479 -19.87 -0.58 -19.76
C ALA A 479 -20.82 -0.65 -18.56
N ARG A 480 -20.66 -1.67 -17.69
CA ARG A 480 -21.43 -1.73 -16.43
C ARG A 480 -21.11 -0.56 -15.51
N THR A 481 -19.83 -0.16 -15.45
CA THR A 481 -19.42 0.99 -14.64
C THR A 481 -19.99 2.30 -15.18
N ILE A 482 -20.02 2.49 -16.50
CA ILE A 482 -20.63 3.65 -17.14
C ILE A 482 -22.13 3.70 -16.81
N ALA A 483 -22.82 2.55 -16.91
CA ALA A 483 -24.22 2.45 -16.54
C ALA A 483 -24.48 2.73 -15.04
N ASP A 484 -23.57 2.34 -14.15
CA ASP A 484 -23.65 2.66 -12.72
C ASP A 484 -23.49 4.17 -12.46
N LEU A 485 -22.59 4.85 -13.19
CA LEU A 485 -22.45 6.31 -13.12
C LEU A 485 -23.71 7.06 -13.55
N GLU A 486 -24.46 6.49 -14.48
CA GLU A 486 -25.76 7.02 -14.94
C GLU A 486 -26.96 6.50 -14.12
N ALA A 487 -26.70 5.71 -13.06
CA ALA A 487 -27.71 5.02 -12.27
C ALA A 487 -28.67 4.17 -13.13
N SER A 488 -28.21 3.68 -14.27
CA SER A 488 -28.99 2.82 -15.17
C SER A 488 -28.99 1.36 -14.66
N PRO A 489 -30.16 0.72 -14.49
CA PRO A 489 -30.23 -0.66 -14.05
C PRO A 489 -29.69 -1.65 -15.10
N LYS A 490 -29.80 -1.31 -16.39
CA LYS A 490 -29.35 -2.13 -17.52
C LYS A 490 -28.24 -1.45 -18.30
N VAL A 491 -27.39 -2.26 -18.91
CA VAL A 491 -26.37 -1.78 -19.86
C VAL A 491 -27.05 -1.53 -21.21
N GLN A 492 -26.94 -0.29 -21.71
CA GLN A 492 -27.53 0.16 -22.96
C GLN A 492 -26.44 0.35 -24.05
N VAL A 493 -26.88 0.54 -25.29
CA VAL A 493 -26.03 0.68 -26.48
C VAL A 493 -24.93 1.75 -26.30
N HIS A 494 -25.27 2.93 -25.77
CA HIS A 494 -24.31 4.00 -25.62
C HIS A 494 -23.22 3.68 -24.56
N HIS A 495 -23.54 2.90 -23.50
CA HIS A 495 -22.54 2.43 -22.53
C HIS A 495 -21.51 1.50 -23.19
N ILE A 496 -21.98 0.60 -24.07
CA ILE A 496 -21.10 -0.29 -24.83
C ILE A 496 -20.25 0.52 -25.81
N ALA A 497 -20.87 1.47 -26.52
CA ALA A 497 -20.17 2.31 -27.50
C ALA A 497 -19.05 3.15 -26.83
N GLU A 498 -19.32 3.75 -25.67
CA GLU A 498 -18.32 4.49 -24.87
C GLU A 498 -17.19 3.54 -24.43
N ALA A 499 -17.53 2.35 -23.91
CA ALA A 499 -16.55 1.36 -23.45
C ALA A 499 -15.64 0.82 -24.57
N ILE A 500 -16.18 0.62 -25.78
CA ILE A 500 -15.40 0.26 -26.98
C ILE A 500 -14.43 1.40 -27.35
N GLY A 501 -14.85 2.65 -27.18
CA GLY A 501 -14.00 3.83 -27.41
C GLY A 501 -12.72 3.83 -26.59
N TYR A 502 -12.71 3.19 -25.44
CA TYR A 502 -11.55 3.07 -24.54
C TYR A 502 -10.58 1.91 -24.91
N ARG A 503 -10.66 1.35 -26.14
CA ARG A 503 -9.78 0.27 -26.62
C ARG A 503 -8.95 0.68 -27.83
N SER A 504 -8.32 1.84 -27.79
CA SER A 504 -7.62 2.45 -28.93
C SER A 504 -6.35 1.69 -29.37
N LEU A 505 -5.58 1.11 -28.44
CA LEU A 505 -4.35 0.35 -28.74
C LEU A 505 -4.61 -1.05 -29.31
N ASP A 506 -5.82 -1.58 -29.10
CA ASP A 506 -6.18 -2.90 -29.63
C ASP A 506 -6.51 -2.85 -31.12
N ARG A 507 -6.62 -1.65 -31.70
CA ARG A 507 -6.79 -1.46 -33.14
C ARG A 507 -5.49 -1.86 -33.85
N GLY A 508 -5.55 -2.84 -34.74
CA GLY A 508 -4.39 -3.41 -35.46
C GLY A 508 -3.57 -2.42 -36.29
N ASP A 509 -4.06 -1.20 -36.47
CA ASP A 509 -3.50 -0.14 -37.32
C ASP A 509 -2.64 0.88 -36.54
N TRP A 510 -2.33 0.67 -35.24
CA TRP A 510 -1.48 1.60 -34.53
C TRP A 510 -0.03 1.56 -35.07
N GLY A 511 0.38 2.65 -35.70
CA GLY A 511 1.66 2.76 -36.38
C GLY A 511 1.61 2.51 -37.90
N GLU A 512 0.44 2.17 -38.49
CA GLU A 512 0.22 1.99 -39.92
C GLU A 512 -0.49 3.19 -40.59
N ARG A 513 -0.90 4.19 -39.77
CA ARG A 513 -1.57 5.41 -40.24
C ARG A 513 -0.59 6.48 -40.70
#